data_75be89cc119634cd8d99b7ad0ba23851
#
_entry.id   75be89cc119634cd8d99b7ad0ba23851
#
_cell.length_a   1.000
_cell.length_b   1.000
_cell.length_c   1.000
_cell.angle_alpha   90.00
_cell.angle_beta   90.00
_cell.angle_gamma   90.00
#
_symmetry.space_group_name_H-M   'P 1'
#
loop_
_entity.id
_entity.type
_entity.pdbx_description
1 polymer ?
#
loop_
_entity_poly.entity_id
_entity_poly.type
_entity_poly.pdbx_seq_one_letter_code
_entity_poly.pdbx_strand_id
1 'polypeptide(L)'
;MIDRIARNLEAERFFIFEENDDDTVSCSYEWERDEGVALKPTLQRIPKARLQHLYEQFERNEVVLVPNGEKYLLDHPGVNYLIDGIKSAVSGYLRNSERSYGFTEVINPSPKTFKSATELLTTLTWFLALMLRNRDNLKEMQRLTNEDQLTGVLNRRGFEKAIVDIPEGTTILAIFADINGLKRMNDTYGHKEGDALIKRATQVMSDIFGKDHVFRMGGDEFLIYKEITSEEEADHYLSLLKASSAYHQVSLAIGSTITTAPVEDINAFIKVIDAKMYEDKGRHYHRRSTDRQKA
;
A
#
# COMPACT_ATOMS: atom_id res chain seq x y z
N MET A 1 -20.36 -6.96 -14.16
CA MET A 1 -21.46 -7.38 -13.24
C MET A 1 -22.26 -6.16 -12.79
N ILE A 2 -21.67 -5.18 -12.16
CA ILE A 2 -22.36 -3.97 -11.64
C ILE A 2 -23.04 -3.17 -12.75
N ASP A 3 -22.38 -2.96 -13.89
CA ASP A 3 -22.96 -2.32 -15.08
C ASP A 3 -24.30 -2.98 -15.50
N ARG A 4 -24.31 -4.30 -15.58
CA ARG A 4 -25.52 -5.05 -15.93
C ARG A 4 -26.64 -4.90 -14.88
N ILE A 5 -26.27 -4.84 -13.61
CA ILE A 5 -27.22 -4.62 -12.51
C ILE A 5 -27.82 -3.21 -12.59
N ALA A 6 -26.98 -2.21 -12.72
CA ALA A 6 -27.40 -0.82 -12.81
C ALA A 6 -28.32 -0.55 -14.01
N ARG A 7 -28.02 -1.16 -15.17
CA ARG A 7 -28.89 -1.11 -16.36
C ARG A 7 -30.23 -1.81 -16.13
N ASN A 8 -30.23 -2.98 -15.49
CA ASN A 8 -31.47 -3.71 -15.20
C ASN A 8 -32.38 -2.97 -14.21
N LEU A 9 -31.79 -2.19 -13.32
CA LEU A 9 -32.51 -1.32 -12.37
C LEU A 9 -32.96 -0.01 -13.03
N GLU A 10 -32.58 0.22 -14.28
CA GLU A 10 -32.80 1.50 -14.94
C GLU A 10 -32.33 2.68 -14.08
N ALA A 11 -31.26 2.47 -13.30
CA ALA A 11 -30.67 3.48 -12.43
C ALA A 11 -30.00 4.61 -13.24
N GLU A 12 -29.91 5.80 -12.73
CA GLU A 12 -29.12 6.86 -13.34
C GLU A 12 -27.64 6.68 -13.00
N ARG A 13 -27.32 6.33 -11.72
CA ARG A 13 -25.97 6.08 -11.25
C ARG A 13 -25.93 4.90 -10.26
N PHE A 14 -24.75 4.28 -10.17
CA PHE A 14 -24.43 3.28 -9.16
C PHE A 14 -23.05 3.56 -8.60
N PHE A 15 -22.93 3.62 -7.27
CA PHE A 15 -21.68 3.84 -6.57
C PHE A 15 -21.35 2.71 -5.62
N ILE A 16 -20.04 2.49 -5.41
CA ILE A 16 -19.52 1.76 -4.25
C ILE A 16 -18.63 2.73 -3.49
N PHE A 17 -18.93 2.93 -2.22
CA PHE A 17 -18.11 3.67 -1.27
C PHE A 17 -17.42 2.69 -0.33
N GLU A 18 -16.11 2.84 -0.18
CA GLU A 18 -15.30 2.05 0.75
C GLU A 18 -14.80 2.91 1.90
N GLU A 19 -14.79 2.33 3.10
CA GLU A 19 -14.24 2.97 4.29
C GLU A 19 -12.71 2.96 4.25
N ASN A 20 -12.12 4.11 4.60
CA ASN A 20 -10.68 4.27 4.78
C ASN A 20 -10.33 4.13 6.27
N ASP A 21 -9.05 3.90 6.58
CA ASP A 21 -8.56 3.73 7.96
C ASP A 21 -8.62 5.04 8.79
N ASP A 22 -8.84 6.19 8.15
CA ASP A 22 -8.84 7.53 8.76
C ASP A 22 -10.23 8.12 9.01
N ASP A 23 -11.21 7.27 9.23
CA ASP A 23 -12.61 7.64 9.47
C ASP A 23 -13.26 8.45 8.32
N THR A 24 -12.82 8.18 7.11
CA THR A 24 -13.40 8.71 5.88
C THR A 24 -13.93 7.58 4.99
N VAL A 25 -14.72 7.94 3.97
CA VAL A 25 -15.13 7.04 2.90
C VAL A 25 -14.74 7.62 1.56
N SER A 26 -14.42 6.73 0.61
CA SER A 26 -14.06 7.12 -0.76
C SER A 26 -14.87 6.31 -1.76
N CYS A 27 -15.32 6.96 -2.83
CA CYS A 27 -15.93 6.27 -3.95
C CYS A 27 -14.87 5.43 -4.67
N SER A 28 -14.99 4.11 -4.60
CA SER A 28 -14.09 3.17 -5.27
C SER A 28 -14.58 2.80 -6.67
N TYR A 29 -15.89 2.79 -6.87
CA TYR A 29 -16.52 2.46 -8.14
C TYR A 29 -17.69 3.40 -8.44
N GLU A 30 -17.80 3.85 -9.70
CA GLU A 30 -18.89 4.63 -10.26
C GLU A 30 -19.33 4.02 -11.57
N TRP A 31 -20.63 3.91 -11.77
CA TRP A 31 -21.29 3.66 -13.04
C TRP A 31 -22.36 4.71 -13.27
N GLU A 32 -22.46 5.20 -14.50
CA GLU A 32 -23.43 6.19 -14.95
C GLU A 32 -24.12 5.70 -16.23
N ARG A 33 -25.39 5.98 -16.36
CA ARG A 33 -26.19 5.56 -17.53
C ARG A 33 -25.79 6.30 -18.80
N ASP A 34 -25.70 7.61 -18.69
CA ASP A 34 -25.38 8.53 -19.77
C ASP A 34 -23.96 9.06 -19.59
N GLU A 35 -23.26 9.38 -20.68
CA GLU A 35 -21.91 9.94 -20.62
C GLU A 35 -21.96 11.36 -20.02
N GLY A 36 -21.89 11.46 -18.70
CA GLY A 36 -21.86 12.69 -17.94
C GLY A 36 -20.51 12.98 -17.30
N VAL A 37 -20.52 13.86 -16.32
CA VAL A 37 -19.30 14.17 -15.55
C VAL A 37 -19.13 13.12 -14.47
N ALA A 38 -17.99 12.41 -14.48
CA ALA A 38 -17.64 11.47 -13.44
C ALA A 38 -17.52 12.17 -12.07
N LEU A 39 -18.25 11.69 -11.08
CA LEU A 39 -18.24 12.24 -9.72
C LEU A 39 -17.21 11.55 -8.81
N LYS A 40 -16.76 10.35 -9.15
CA LYS A 40 -15.78 9.60 -8.36
C LYS A 40 -14.55 10.42 -7.93
N PRO A 41 -13.95 11.31 -8.77
CA PRO A 41 -12.79 12.11 -8.34
C PRO A 41 -13.12 13.10 -7.21
N THR A 42 -14.35 13.61 -7.14
CA THR A 42 -14.81 14.56 -6.11
C THR A 42 -15.32 13.87 -4.84
N LEU A 43 -15.64 12.58 -4.93
CA LEU A 43 -16.19 11.77 -3.86
C LEU A 43 -15.10 10.95 -3.15
N GLN A 44 -13.99 11.61 -2.77
CA GLN A 44 -12.86 10.99 -2.11
C GLN A 44 -12.67 11.56 -0.69
N ARG A 45 -12.29 10.70 0.26
CA ARG A 45 -11.97 11.05 1.65
C ARG A 45 -13.07 11.87 2.33
N ILE A 46 -14.33 11.47 2.16
CA ILE A 46 -15.50 12.11 2.75
C ILE A 46 -15.55 11.71 4.22
N PRO A 47 -15.55 12.67 5.19
CA PRO A 47 -15.68 12.34 6.60
C PRO A 47 -16.96 11.57 6.90
N LYS A 48 -16.87 10.45 7.62
CA LYS A 48 -18.06 9.65 8.02
C LYS A 48 -19.08 10.47 8.80
N ALA A 49 -18.63 11.49 9.54
CA ALA A 49 -19.52 12.42 10.25
C ALA A 49 -20.55 13.10 9.31
N ARG A 50 -20.21 13.33 8.03
CA ARG A 50 -21.19 13.85 7.04
C ARG A 50 -22.24 12.82 6.63
N LEU A 51 -21.99 11.55 6.87
CA LEU A 51 -22.85 10.42 6.53
C LEU A 51 -23.46 9.76 7.77
N GLN A 52 -23.30 10.39 8.95
CA GLN A 52 -23.74 9.83 10.23
C GLN A 52 -25.16 9.32 10.18
N HIS A 53 -26.08 10.11 9.60
CA HIS A 53 -27.49 9.73 9.49
C HIS A 53 -27.68 8.44 8.68
N LEU A 54 -26.92 8.23 7.58
CA LEU A 54 -26.98 7.01 6.78
C LEU A 54 -26.47 5.82 7.59
N TYR A 55 -25.34 5.96 8.30
CA TYR A 55 -24.80 4.91 9.15
C TYR A 55 -25.73 4.55 10.31
N GLU A 56 -26.40 5.52 10.94
CA GLU A 56 -27.44 5.27 11.97
C GLU A 56 -28.61 4.47 11.41
N GLN A 57 -28.96 4.65 10.13
CA GLN A 57 -29.97 3.85 9.47
C GLN A 57 -29.48 2.43 9.21
N PHE A 58 -28.21 2.27 8.82
CA PHE A 58 -27.59 0.96 8.60
C PHE A 58 -27.47 0.10 9.86
N GLU A 59 -27.40 0.70 11.05
CA GLU A 59 -27.47 -0.03 12.31
C GLU A 59 -28.81 -0.76 12.51
N ARG A 60 -29.86 -0.27 11.87
CA ARG A 60 -31.23 -0.81 11.99
C ARG A 60 -31.64 -1.66 10.79
N ASN A 61 -31.09 -1.34 9.62
CA ASN A 61 -31.47 -1.95 8.35
C ASN A 61 -30.24 -2.18 7.49
N GLU A 62 -30.18 -3.32 6.81
CA GLU A 62 -29.08 -3.60 5.84
C GLU A 62 -29.23 -2.79 4.54
N VAL A 63 -30.44 -2.34 4.24
CA VAL A 63 -30.76 -1.51 3.08
C VAL A 63 -31.58 -0.30 3.53
N VAL A 64 -31.16 0.88 3.13
CA VAL A 64 -31.85 2.15 3.37
C VAL A 64 -32.54 2.60 2.09
N LEU A 65 -33.80 2.94 2.20
CA LEU A 65 -34.66 3.33 1.09
C LEU A 65 -35.02 4.80 1.16
N VAL A 66 -34.78 5.53 0.09
CA VAL A 66 -35.18 6.92 -0.10
C VAL A 66 -36.09 6.99 -1.33
N PRO A 67 -37.37 6.72 -1.18
CA PRO A 67 -38.31 6.69 -2.33
C PRO A 67 -38.63 8.11 -2.88
N ASN A 68 -38.40 9.14 -2.09
CA ASN A 68 -38.55 10.53 -2.50
C ASN A 68 -37.49 11.38 -1.80
N GLY A 69 -36.49 11.82 -2.58
CA GLY A 69 -35.34 12.57 -2.09
C GLY A 69 -35.69 13.93 -1.50
N GLU A 70 -36.62 14.67 -2.14
CA GLU A 70 -37.06 16.00 -1.64
C GLU A 70 -37.73 15.86 -0.28
N LYS A 71 -38.67 14.92 -0.15
CA LYS A 71 -39.36 14.65 1.12
C LYS A 71 -38.38 14.19 2.19
N TYR A 72 -37.44 13.33 1.84
CA TYR A 72 -36.43 12.82 2.76
C TYR A 72 -35.57 13.95 3.35
N LEU A 73 -35.18 14.94 2.54
CA LEU A 73 -34.42 16.11 3.00
C LEU A 73 -35.27 17.03 3.91
N LEU A 74 -36.55 17.16 3.62
CA LEU A 74 -37.48 17.92 4.48
C LEU A 74 -37.66 17.26 5.85
N ASP A 75 -37.78 15.94 5.88
CA ASP A 75 -37.97 15.16 7.10
C ASP A 75 -36.65 15.04 7.92
N HIS A 76 -35.49 15.28 7.29
CA HIS A 76 -34.16 15.16 7.88
C HIS A 76 -33.32 16.42 7.61
N PRO A 77 -33.66 17.59 8.20
CA PRO A 77 -32.92 18.82 7.99
C PRO A 77 -31.52 18.68 8.59
N GLY A 78 -30.48 18.77 7.77
CA GLY A 78 -29.08 18.53 8.15
C GLY A 78 -28.44 17.36 7.42
N VAL A 79 -29.22 16.52 6.73
CA VAL A 79 -28.71 15.57 5.78
C VAL A 79 -28.41 16.32 4.48
N ASN A 80 -27.15 16.33 4.09
CA ASN A 80 -26.72 16.79 2.79
C ASN A 80 -26.39 15.58 1.94
N TYR A 81 -27.06 15.42 0.81
CA TYR A 81 -26.62 14.44 -0.16
C TYR A 81 -25.23 14.82 -0.69
N LEU A 82 -24.43 13.78 -0.94
CA LEU A 82 -23.13 13.95 -1.59
C LEU A 82 -23.26 14.31 -3.07
N ILE A 83 -24.44 14.13 -3.62
CA ILE A 83 -24.76 14.21 -5.05
C ILE A 83 -26.06 15.02 -5.19
N ASP A 84 -26.07 15.98 -6.10
CA ASP A 84 -27.26 16.75 -6.44
C ASP A 84 -28.24 15.96 -7.33
N GLY A 85 -29.52 16.32 -7.29
CA GLY A 85 -30.54 15.77 -8.18
C GLY A 85 -31.06 14.37 -7.80
N ILE A 86 -30.89 13.95 -6.56
CA ILE A 86 -31.42 12.68 -6.07
C ILE A 86 -32.94 12.76 -5.91
N LYS A 87 -33.64 12.07 -6.80
CA LYS A 87 -35.12 11.89 -6.72
C LYS A 87 -35.47 10.70 -5.83
N SER A 88 -34.69 9.63 -5.93
CA SER A 88 -34.79 8.42 -5.11
C SER A 88 -33.43 7.75 -4.98
N ALA A 89 -33.23 7.00 -3.90
CA ALA A 89 -32.01 6.22 -3.70
C ALA A 89 -32.28 4.91 -2.97
N VAL A 90 -31.43 3.94 -3.21
CA VAL A 90 -31.37 2.68 -2.46
C VAL A 90 -29.92 2.46 -2.07
N SER A 91 -29.65 2.51 -0.77
CA SER A 91 -28.30 2.34 -0.23
C SER A 91 -28.21 0.99 0.49
N GLY A 92 -27.18 0.23 0.21
CA GLY A 92 -26.95 -1.09 0.80
C GLY A 92 -25.67 -1.13 1.62
N TYR A 93 -25.74 -1.60 2.86
CA TYR A 93 -24.61 -1.65 3.75
C TYR A 93 -23.66 -2.80 3.41
N LEU A 94 -22.39 -2.48 3.19
CA LEU A 94 -21.33 -3.45 2.94
C LEU A 94 -20.65 -3.82 4.25
N ARG A 95 -21.14 -4.85 4.92
CA ARG A 95 -20.56 -5.34 6.18
C ARG A 95 -20.54 -6.87 6.26
N ASN A 96 -19.73 -7.37 7.17
CA ASN A 96 -19.82 -8.74 7.69
C ASN A 96 -19.97 -8.71 9.22
N SER A 97 -19.86 -9.85 9.87
CA SER A 97 -19.92 -9.98 11.33
C SER A 97 -18.76 -9.30 12.07
N GLU A 98 -17.65 -8.99 11.40
CA GLU A 98 -16.42 -8.51 11.99
C GLU A 98 -16.23 -7.00 11.79
N ARG A 99 -16.59 -6.47 10.60
CA ARG A 99 -16.39 -5.04 10.27
C ARG A 99 -17.30 -4.55 9.15
N SER A 100 -17.40 -3.22 9.07
CA SER A 100 -17.91 -2.50 7.90
C SER A 100 -16.83 -2.32 6.84
N TYR A 101 -17.22 -2.34 5.57
CA TYR A 101 -16.39 -2.02 4.41
C TYR A 101 -16.86 -0.73 3.71
N GLY A 102 -18.07 -0.24 4.02
CA GLY A 102 -18.69 0.91 3.37
C GLY A 102 -20.12 0.64 2.94
N PHE A 103 -20.52 1.16 1.79
CA PHE A 103 -21.88 0.99 1.28
C PHE A 103 -21.94 1.09 -0.26
N THR A 104 -23.01 0.55 -0.83
CA THR A 104 -23.39 0.80 -2.23
C THR A 104 -24.51 1.80 -2.28
N GLU A 105 -24.62 2.55 -3.37
CA GLU A 105 -25.71 3.48 -3.59
C GLU A 105 -26.21 3.44 -5.02
N VAL A 106 -27.49 3.20 -5.20
CA VAL A 106 -28.21 3.23 -6.47
C VAL A 106 -29.06 4.50 -6.50
N ILE A 107 -28.74 5.40 -7.44
CA ILE A 107 -29.39 6.69 -7.59
C ILE A 107 -30.42 6.64 -8.70
N ASN A 108 -31.63 7.15 -8.39
CA ASN A 108 -32.73 7.28 -9.31
C ASN A 108 -33.05 5.99 -10.08
N PRO A 109 -33.18 4.82 -9.39
CA PRO A 109 -33.71 3.63 -10.04
C PRO A 109 -35.14 3.90 -10.54
N SER A 110 -35.53 3.21 -11.62
CA SER A 110 -36.91 3.34 -12.13
C SER A 110 -37.95 3.01 -11.05
N PRO A 111 -39.05 3.74 -10.96
CA PRO A 111 -40.11 3.41 -10.00
C PRO A 111 -40.61 1.96 -10.10
N LYS A 112 -40.55 1.37 -11.32
CA LYS A 112 -40.93 -0.02 -11.55
C LYS A 112 -39.95 -1.04 -10.94
N THR A 113 -38.66 -0.67 -10.88
CA THR A 113 -37.59 -1.53 -10.41
C THR A 113 -37.17 -1.24 -8.97
N PHE A 114 -37.74 -0.21 -8.32
CA PHE A 114 -37.36 0.22 -6.97
C PHE A 114 -37.44 -0.91 -5.93
N LYS A 115 -38.54 -1.71 -5.95
CA LYS A 115 -38.69 -2.87 -5.08
C LYS A 115 -37.63 -3.94 -5.38
N SER A 116 -37.42 -4.24 -6.66
CA SER A 116 -36.41 -5.23 -7.09
C SER A 116 -35.00 -4.75 -6.76
N ALA A 117 -34.74 -3.43 -6.76
CA ALA A 117 -33.47 -2.85 -6.33
C ALA A 117 -33.16 -3.19 -4.87
N THR A 118 -34.16 -3.11 -3.99
CA THR A 118 -34.03 -3.45 -2.58
C THR A 118 -33.65 -4.93 -2.40
N GLU A 119 -34.42 -5.84 -2.98
CA GLU A 119 -34.17 -7.28 -2.87
C GLU A 119 -32.81 -7.67 -3.45
N LEU A 120 -32.44 -7.07 -4.57
CA LEU A 120 -31.16 -7.30 -5.22
C LEU A 120 -30.00 -6.76 -4.37
N LEU A 121 -30.12 -5.54 -3.83
CA LEU A 121 -29.04 -4.95 -3.01
C LEU A 121 -28.83 -5.73 -1.71
N THR A 122 -29.88 -6.26 -1.08
CA THR A 122 -29.73 -7.12 0.10
C THR A 122 -28.82 -8.33 -0.18
N THR A 123 -28.95 -8.95 -1.35
CA THR A 123 -28.10 -10.07 -1.75
C THR A 123 -26.73 -9.62 -2.24
N LEU A 124 -26.68 -8.55 -3.01
CA LEU A 124 -25.47 -8.03 -3.63
C LEU A 124 -24.48 -7.48 -2.59
N THR A 125 -24.96 -6.78 -1.57
CA THR A 125 -24.13 -6.20 -0.50
C THR A 125 -23.35 -7.27 0.25
N TRP A 126 -24.00 -8.39 0.57
CA TRP A 126 -23.32 -9.54 1.19
C TRP A 126 -22.21 -10.10 0.30
N PHE A 127 -22.50 -10.28 -0.99
CA PHE A 127 -21.52 -10.78 -1.95
C PHE A 127 -20.35 -9.81 -2.16
N LEU A 128 -20.64 -8.52 -2.28
CA LEU A 128 -19.60 -7.49 -2.41
C LEU A 128 -18.73 -7.37 -1.14
N ALA A 129 -19.35 -7.43 0.03
CA ALA A 129 -18.61 -7.45 1.29
C ALA A 129 -17.67 -8.66 1.39
N LEU A 130 -18.11 -9.84 0.93
CA LEU A 130 -17.26 -11.04 0.84
C LEU A 130 -16.10 -10.85 -0.15
N MET A 131 -16.35 -10.24 -1.31
CA MET A 131 -15.30 -9.95 -2.30
C MET A 131 -14.27 -8.96 -1.75
N LEU A 132 -14.71 -7.90 -1.07
CA LEU A 132 -13.82 -6.92 -0.43
C LEU A 132 -12.97 -7.57 0.66
N ARG A 133 -13.58 -8.41 1.50
CA ARG A 133 -12.84 -9.20 2.49
C ARG A 133 -11.76 -10.09 1.85
N ASN A 134 -12.11 -10.80 0.79
CA ASN A 134 -11.15 -11.66 0.09
C ASN A 134 -10.00 -10.84 -0.53
N ARG A 135 -10.30 -9.69 -1.12
CA ARG A 135 -9.28 -8.76 -1.63
C ARG A 135 -8.32 -8.32 -0.53
N ASP A 136 -8.86 -7.92 0.63
CA ASP A 136 -8.05 -7.45 1.75
C ASP A 136 -7.21 -8.58 2.36
N ASN A 137 -7.76 -9.77 2.49
CA ASN A 137 -7.03 -10.96 2.91
C ASN A 137 -5.88 -11.29 1.96
N LEU A 138 -6.11 -11.22 0.64
CA LEU A 138 -5.06 -11.44 -0.36
C LEU A 138 -3.95 -10.38 -0.27
N LYS A 139 -4.31 -9.11 -0.10
CA LYS A 139 -3.32 -8.03 0.12
C LYS A 139 -2.49 -8.28 1.37
N GLU A 140 -3.14 -8.64 2.47
CA GLU A 140 -2.43 -8.93 3.72
C GLU A 140 -1.54 -10.17 3.61
N MET A 141 -2.01 -11.23 2.95
CA MET A 141 -1.16 -12.40 2.66
C MET A 141 0.05 -12.03 1.78
N GLN A 142 -0.13 -11.18 0.78
CA GLN A 142 0.96 -10.67 -0.04
C GLN A 142 1.95 -9.86 0.78
N ARG A 143 1.46 -8.98 1.66
CA ARG A 143 2.27 -8.18 2.57
C ARG A 143 3.08 -9.08 3.50
N LEU A 144 2.44 -10.02 4.18
CA LEU A 144 3.11 -10.98 5.09
C LEU A 144 4.14 -11.86 4.37
N THR A 145 3.92 -12.15 3.08
CA THR A 145 4.81 -12.98 2.27
C THR A 145 6.00 -12.21 1.72
N ASN A 146 5.85 -10.93 1.38
CA ASN A 146 6.83 -10.14 0.65
C ASN A 146 7.53 -9.06 1.50
N GLU A 147 7.04 -8.75 2.71
CA GLU A 147 7.65 -7.78 3.63
C GLU A 147 8.42 -8.46 4.76
N ASP A 148 9.43 -7.80 5.28
CA ASP A 148 10.15 -8.18 6.50
C ASP A 148 9.41 -7.61 7.72
N GLN A 149 9.07 -8.49 8.66
CA GLN A 149 8.25 -8.15 9.83
C GLN A 149 8.91 -7.15 10.80
N LEU A 150 10.24 -7.13 10.86
CA LEU A 150 10.96 -6.24 11.77
C LEU A 150 11.05 -4.82 11.22
N THR A 151 11.31 -4.70 9.91
CA THR A 151 11.69 -3.44 9.26
C THR A 151 10.57 -2.87 8.40
N GLY A 152 9.63 -3.70 7.96
CA GLY A 152 8.53 -3.32 7.07
C GLY A 152 8.96 -2.98 5.63
N VAL A 153 10.23 -3.13 5.26
CA VAL A 153 10.66 -3.11 3.85
C VAL A 153 10.41 -4.48 3.21
N LEU A 154 10.59 -4.57 1.90
CA LEU A 154 10.42 -5.84 1.21
C LEU A 154 11.47 -6.87 1.66
N ASN A 155 11.11 -8.14 1.66
CA ASN A 155 12.01 -9.25 1.94
C ASN A 155 12.60 -9.82 0.63
N ARG A 156 13.35 -10.91 0.72
CA ARG A 156 13.96 -11.59 -0.44
C ARG A 156 12.93 -11.94 -1.53
N ARG A 157 11.74 -12.41 -1.15
CA ARG A 157 10.68 -12.73 -2.12
C ARG A 157 10.12 -11.48 -2.80
N GLY A 158 10.01 -10.39 -2.03
CA GLY A 158 9.67 -9.08 -2.56
C GLY A 158 10.67 -8.61 -3.60
N PHE A 159 11.97 -8.79 -3.35
CA PHE A 159 13.03 -8.50 -4.33
C PHE A 159 12.91 -9.35 -5.61
N GLU A 160 12.75 -10.67 -5.48
CA GLU A 160 12.64 -11.59 -6.62
C GLU A 160 11.47 -11.23 -7.56
N LYS A 161 10.41 -10.64 -7.03
CA LYS A 161 9.31 -10.09 -7.85
C LYS A 161 9.67 -8.73 -8.45
N ALA A 162 10.13 -7.80 -7.63
CA ALA A 162 10.38 -6.43 -8.05
C ALA A 162 11.42 -6.34 -9.18
N ILE A 163 12.47 -7.18 -9.15
CA ILE A 163 13.54 -7.16 -10.16
C ILE A 163 13.07 -7.64 -11.54
N VAL A 164 12.04 -8.50 -11.59
CA VAL A 164 11.47 -9.01 -12.85
C VAL A 164 10.54 -7.97 -13.48
N ASP A 165 9.91 -7.13 -12.68
CA ASP A 165 8.97 -6.10 -13.14
C ASP A 165 9.67 -4.84 -13.69
N ILE A 166 11.02 -4.75 -13.61
CA ILE A 166 11.79 -3.64 -14.15
C ILE A 166 11.75 -3.69 -15.69
N PRO A 167 11.36 -2.59 -16.36
CA PRO A 167 11.29 -2.55 -17.81
C PRO A 167 12.63 -2.88 -18.47
N GLU A 168 12.60 -3.64 -19.59
CA GLU A 168 13.77 -3.96 -20.39
C GLU A 168 14.51 -2.70 -20.86
N GLY A 169 15.83 -2.71 -20.78
CA GLY A 169 16.68 -1.58 -21.12
C GLY A 169 16.89 -0.57 -19.99
N THR A 170 16.22 -0.73 -18.85
CA THR A 170 16.41 0.15 -17.69
C THR A 170 17.77 -0.12 -17.04
N THR A 171 18.58 0.92 -16.86
CA THR A 171 19.85 0.84 -16.13
C THR A 171 19.58 1.00 -14.63
N ILE A 172 20.12 0.07 -13.84
CA ILE A 172 19.95 0.06 -12.39
C ILE A 172 21.30 0.03 -11.66
N LEU A 173 21.40 0.83 -10.61
CA LEU A 173 22.39 0.68 -9.56
C LEU A 173 21.86 -0.36 -8.56
N ALA A 174 22.60 -1.44 -8.36
CA ALA A 174 22.29 -2.40 -7.31
C ALA A 174 23.35 -2.36 -6.22
N ILE A 175 22.90 -2.40 -4.96
CA ILE A 175 23.76 -2.29 -3.78
C ILE A 175 23.45 -3.47 -2.86
N PHE A 176 24.46 -4.19 -2.40
CA PHE A 176 24.36 -5.12 -1.28
C PHE A 176 25.03 -4.48 -0.07
N ALA A 177 24.32 -4.44 1.04
CA ALA A 177 24.77 -3.78 2.27
C ALA A 177 24.63 -4.73 3.46
N ASP A 178 25.62 -4.73 4.34
CA ASP A 178 25.67 -5.51 5.58
C ASP A 178 25.94 -4.56 6.77
N ILE A 179 25.16 -4.73 7.85
CA ILE A 179 25.29 -3.87 9.05
C ILE A 179 26.46 -4.36 9.90
N ASN A 180 27.53 -3.58 9.93
CA ASN A 180 28.70 -3.90 10.71
C ASN A 180 28.42 -3.86 12.22
N GLY A 181 28.80 -4.92 12.90
CA GLY A 181 28.82 -4.98 14.37
C GLY A 181 27.48 -5.30 15.02
N LEU A 182 26.49 -5.76 14.27
CA LEU A 182 25.18 -6.19 14.80
C LEU A 182 25.34 -7.28 15.87
N LYS A 183 26.17 -8.29 15.61
CA LYS A 183 26.44 -9.36 16.60
C LYS A 183 26.95 -8.78 17.91
N ARG A 184 27.92 -7.88 17.86
CA ARG A 184 28.47 -7.23 19.08
C ARG A 184 27.41 -6.39 19.79
N MET A 185 26.54 -5.70 19.05
CA MET A 185 25.40 -4.97 19.62
C MET A 185 24.48 -5.92 20.40
N ASN A 186 24.10 -7.02 19.78
CA ASN A 186 23.27 -8.06 20.41
C ASN A 186 23.92 -8.66 21.67
N ASP A 187 25.21 -9.02 21.59
CA ASP A 187 25.95 -9.65 22.68
C ASP A 187 26.16 -8.70 23.87
N THR A 188 26.26 -7.39 23.61
CA THR A 188 26.56 -6.38 24.64
C THR A 188 25.30 -5.78 25.24
N TYR A 189 24.28 -5.49 24.43
CA TYR A 189 23.11 -4.69 24.81
C TYR A 189 21.79 -5.43 24.64
N GLY A 190 21.83 -6.65 24.10
CA GLY A 190 20.66 -7.49 23.88
C GLY A 190 19.99 -7.26 22.51
N HIS A 191 19.13 -8.21 22.13
CA HIS A 191 18.47 -8.23 20.80
C HIS A 191 17.62 -6.99 20.52
N LYS A 192 17.03 -6.35 21.54
CA LYS A 192 16.24 -5.12 21.32
C LYS A 192 17.07 -3.99 20.74
N GLU A 193 18.32 -3.83 21.18
CA GLU A 193 19.22 -2.80 20.65
C GLU A 193 19.73 -3.17 19.25
N GLY A 194 19.92 -4.48 18.98
CA GLY A 194 20.21 -4.96 17.63
C GLY A 194 19.07 -4.68 16.67
N ASP A 195 17.83 -4.95 17.07
CA ASP A 195 16.63 -4.64 16.30
C ASP A 195 16.50 -3.13 16.03
N ALA A 196 16.81 -2.30 17.04
CA ALA A 196 16.82 -0.84 16.88
C ALA A 196 17.91 -0.39 15.87
N LEU A 197 19.08 -1.02 15.86
CA LEU A 197 20.14 -0.75 14.89
C LEU A 197 19.68 -1.14 13.47
N ILE A 198 19.06 -2.31 13.30
CA ILE A 198 18.50 -2.77 12.02
C ILE A 198 17.45 -1.78 11.51
N LYS A 199 16.50 -1.38 12.34
CA LYS A 199 15.46 -0.40 11.98
C LYS A 199 16.05 0.95 11.57
N ARG A 200 17.07 1.43 12.29
CA ARG A 200 17.76 2.68 11.97
C ARG A 200 18.49 2.60 10.62
N ALA A 201 19.19 1.50 10.37
CA ALA A 201 19.84 1.26 9.08
C ALA A 201 18.82 1.22 7.94
N THR A 202 17.70 0.53 8.15
CA THR A 202 16.59 0.48 7.19
C THR A 202 16.03 1.86 6.90
N GLN A 203 15.82 2.69 7.93
CA GLN A 203 15.32 4.05 7.76
C GLN A 203 16.28 4.90 6.90
N VAL A 204 17.59 4.86 7.18
CA VAL A 204 18.60 5.55 6.38
C VAL A 204 18.54 5.15 4.91
N MET A 205 18.46 3.86 4.63
CA MET A 205 18.35 3.35 3.26
C MET A 205 17.04 3.77 2.60
N SER A 206 15.92 3.66 3.32
CA SER A 206 14.59 3.99 2.80
C SER A 206 14.41 5.49 2.52
N ASP A 207 15.01 6.36 3.32
CA ASP A 207 14.96 7.82 3.12
C ASP A 207 15.67 8.26 1.83
N ILE A 208 16.69 7.49 1.41
CA ILE A 208 17.49 7.79 0.22
C ILE A 208 16.88 7.15 -1.04
N PHE A 209 16.50 5.88 -0.95
CA PHE A 209 16.13 5.09 -2.11
C PHE A 209 14.63 4.90 -2.29
N GLY A 210 13.84 5.13 -1.23
CA GLY A 210 12.43 4.76 -1.14
C GLY A 210 12.27 3.36 -0.56
N LYS A 211 11.22 3.17 0.24
CA LYS A 211 10.94 1.91 0.94
C LYS A 211 10.78 0.70 0.00
N ASP A 212 10.21 0.93 -1.18
CA ASP A 212 9.91 -0.11 -2.17
C ASP A 212 11.15 -0.58 -2.95
N HIS A 213 12.29 0.09 -2.76
CA HIS A 213 13.57 -0.23 -3.39
C HIS A 213 14.61 -0.81 -2.42
N VAL A 214 14.20 -1.02 -1.14
CA VAL A 214 15.05 -1.59 -0.10
C VAL A 214 14.50 -2.95 0.30
N PHE A 215 15.37 -3.96 0.30
CA PHE A 215 15.02 -5.36 0.55
C PHE A 215 15.90 -5.93 1.64
N ARG A 216 15.30 -6.51 2.69
CA ARG A 216 16.05 -7.24 3.69
C ARG A 216 16.20 -8.69 3.26
N MET A 217 17.44 -9.11 3.01
CA MET A 217 17.75 -10.47 2.54
C MET A 217 17.80 -11.48 3.68
N GLY A 218 18.14 -11.04 4.89
CA GLY A 218 18.17 -11.81 6.13
C GLY A 218 19.14 -11.19 7.13
N GLY A 219 18.93 -11.40 8.42
CA GLY A 219 19.83 -10.93 9.47
C GLY A 219 20.15 -9.43 9.36
N ASP A 220 21.40 -9.14 9.04
CA ASP A 220 22.00 -7.82 8.85
C ASP A 220 22.20 -7.42 7.37
N GLU A 221 21.75 -8.26 6.43
CA GLU A 221 21.95 -8.10 5.00
C GLU A 221 20.77 -7.44 4.29
N PHE A 222 21.10 -6.45 3.46
CA PHE A 222 20.14 -5.69 2.66
C PHE A 222 20.58 -5.67 1.19
N LEU A 223 19.59 -5.70 0.30
CA LEU A 223 19.77 -5.38 -1.11
C LEU A 223 18.96 -4.12 -1.44
N ILE A 224 19.50 -3.28 -2.30
CA ILE A 224 18.85 -2.07 -2.78
C ILE A 224 19.00 -2.05 -4.28
N TYR A 225 17.98 -1.63 -5.01
CA TYR A 225 18.17 -1.19 -6.39
C TYR A 225 17.60 0.20 -6.60
N LYS A 226 18.18 0.93 -7.55
CA LYS A 226 17.73 2.25 -7.97
C LYS A 226 17.90 2.39 -9.47
N GLU A 227 16.84 2.77 -10.17
CA GLU A 227 16.93 3.18 -11.56
C GLU A 227 17.79 4.44 -11.66
N ILE A 228 18.73 4.44 -12.59
CA ILE A 228 19.67 5.54 -12.80
C ILE A 228 19.80 5.84 -14.29
N THR A 229 20.22 7.07 -14.58
CA THR A 229 20.44 7.57 -15.94
C THR A 229 21.92 7.69 -16.29
N SER A 230 22.81 7.70 -15.30
CA SER A 230 24.26 7.80 -15.50
C SER A 230 25.07 7.19 -14.33
N GLU A 231 26.37 6.96 -14.56
CA GLU A 231 27.29 6.50 -13.51
C GLU A 231 27.49 7.57 -12.43
N GLU A 232 27.44 8.85 -12.78
CA GLU A 232 27.57 9.96 -11.83
C GLU A 232 26.39 9.96 -10.85
N GLU A 233 25.20 9.60 -11.31
CA GLU A 233 24.02 9.44 -10.45
C GLU A 233 24.22 8.28 -9.47
N ALA A 234 24.79 7.15 -9.92
CA ALA A 234 25.15 6.04 -9.06
C ALA A 234 26.16 6.46 -7.96
N ASP A 235 27.22 7.18 -8.33
CA ASP A 235 28.22 7.67 -7.39
C ASP A 235 27.63 8.66 -6.40
N HIS A 236 26.68 9.48 -6.83
CA HIS A 236 25.93 10.38 -5.95
C HIS A 236 25.16 9.59 -4.87
N TYR A 237 24.37 8.58 -5.27
CA TYR A 237 23.62 7.74 -4.32
C TYR A 237 24.54 7.00 -3.34
N LEU A 238 25.67 6.46 -3.82
CA LEU A 238 26.64 5.78 -2.96
C LEU A 238 27.30 6.73 -1.95
N SER A 239 27.61 7.95 -2.37
CA SER A 239 28.15 8.99 -1.51
C SER A 239 27.14 9.44 -0.46
N LEU A 240 25.88 9.63 -0.86
CA LEU A 240 24.77 9.98 0.02
C LEU A 240 24.52 8.90 1.08
N LEU A 241 24.53 7.61 0.66
CA LEU A 241 24.37 6.49 1.58
C LEU A 241 25.48 6.45 2.63
N LYS A 242 26.74 6.64 2.23
CA LYS A 242 27.89 6.67 3.15
C LYS A 242 27.80 7.84 4.13
N ALA A 243 27.47 9.03 3.65
CA ALA A 243 27.36 10.24 4.47
C ALA A 243 26.19 10.13 5.48
N SER A 244 25.02 9.72 5.03
CA SER A 244 23.84 9.55 5.86
C SER A 244 24.02 8.45 6.89
N SER A 245 24.62 7.31 6.50
CA SER A 245 24.93 6.21 7.43
C SER A 245 25.86 6.68 8.55
N ALA A 246 26.92 7.44 8.23
CA ALA A 246 27.83 8.00 9.22
C ALA A 246 27.13 8.98 10.17
N TYR A 247 26.28 9.87 9.65
CA TYR A 247 25.50 10.82 10.44
C TYR A 247 24.58 10.11 11.44
N HIS A 248 23.90 9.05 11.03
CA HIS A 248 23.01 8.27 11.88
C HIS A 248 23.71 7.16 12.71
N GLN A 249 25.05 7.16 12.74
CA GLN A 249 25.85 6.18 13.47
C GLN A 249 25.56 4.72 13.07
N VAL A 250 25.28 4.52 11.79
CA VAL A 250 25.13 3.21 11.16
C VAL A 250 26.42 2.91 10.38
N SER A 251 27.02 1.77 10.64
CA SER A 251 28.20 1.30 9.88
C SER A 251 27.76 0.23 8.91
N LEU A 252 27.93 0.45 7.61
CA LEU A 252 27.61 -0.49 6.55
C LEU A 252 28.87 -0.93 5.81
N ALA A 253 28.98 -2.22 5.49
CA ALA A 253 29.83 -2.71 4.41
C ALA A 253 28.98 -2.71 3.13
N ILE A 254 29.52 -2.19 2.03
CA ILE A 254 28.77 -1.93 0.80
C ILE A 254 29.47 -2.51 -0.41
N GLY A 255 28.78 -3.36 -1.17
CA GLY A 255 29.14 -3.74 -2.52
C GLY A 255 28.12 -3.15 -3.50
N SER A 256 28.57 -2.71 -4.66
CA SER A 256 27.67 -2.16 -5.68
C SER A 256 28.06 -2.57 -7.10
N THR A 257 27.06 -2.57 -7.98
CA THR A 257 27.26 -2.77 -9.41
C THR A 257 26.17 -2.05 -10.20
N ILE A 258 26.49 -1.69 -11.44
CA ILE A 258 25.51 -1.17 -12.39
C ILE A 258 25.22 -2.29 -13.39
N THR A 259 23.96 -2.47 -13.73
CA THR A 259 23.52 -3.43 -14.74
C THR A 259 22.31 -2.91 -15.48
N THR A 260 21.91 -3.59 -16.56
CA THR A 260 20.71 -3.26 -17.33
C THR A 260 19.72 -4.40 -17.23
N ALA A 261 18.44 -4.08 -17.02
CA ALA A 261 17.35 -5.07 -16.98
C ALA A 261 17.10 -5.63 -18.40
N PRO A 262 16.66 -6.90 -18.54
CA PRO A 262 16.36 -7.84 -17.46
C PRO A 262 17.62 -8.49 -16.86
N VAL A 263 17.53 -8.85 -15.57
CA VAL A 263 18.57 -9.65 -14.90
C VAL A 263 18.22 -11.12 -15.10
N GLU A 264 18.92 -11.81 -16.01
CA GLU A 264 18.62 -13.20 -16.40
C GLU A 264 18.82 -14.21 -15.26
N ASP A 265 19.92 -14.08 -14.50
CA ASP A 265 20.21 -14.93 -13.34
C ASP A 265 20.36 -14.09 -12.08
N ILE A 266 19.26 -13.99 -11.34
CA ILE A 266 19.18 -13.21 -10.09
C ILE A 266 20.20 -13.72 -9.05
N ASN A 267 20.41 -15.04 -8.94
CA ASN A 267 21.32 -15.60 -7.96
C ASN A 267 22.80 -15.33 -8.31
N ALA A 268 23.17 -15.43 -9.58
CA ALA A 268 24.49 -15.03 -10.04
C ALA A 268 24.73 -13.54 -9.84
N PHE A 269 23.74 -12.72 -10.12
CA PHE A 269 23.76 -11.27 -9.92
C PHE A 269 24.00 -10.89 -8.44
N ILE A 270 23.23 -11.48 -7.51
CA ILE A 270 23.42 -11.25 -6.07
C ILE A 270 24.84 -11.66 -5.65
N LYS A 271 25.36 -12.81 -6.08
CA LYS A 271 26.71 -13.27 -5.73
C LYS A 271 27.79 -12.29 -6.16
N VAL A 272 27.65 -11.65 -7.31
CA VAL A 272 28.62 -10.65 -7.79
C VAL A 272 28.67 -9.43 -6.88
N ILE A 273 27.51 -8.96 -6.41
CA ILE A 273 27.44 -7.77 -5.57
C ILE A 273 27.88 -8.11 -4.14
N ASP A 274 27.50 -9.28 -3.64
CA ASP A 274 27.90 -9.81 -2.33
C ASP A 274 29.43 -9.94 -2.22
N ALA A 275 30.08 -10.48 -3.24
CA ALA A 275 31.54 -10.57 -3.26
C ALA A 275 32.23 -9.20 -3.11
N LYS A 276 31.71 -8.15 -3.75
CA LYS A 276 32.22 -6.78 -3.61
C LYS A 276 31.98 -6.21 -2.19
N MET A 277 30.83 -6.51 -1.59
CA MET A 277 30.52 -6.13 -0.21
C MET A 277 31.47 -6.81 0.77
N TYR A 278 31.76 -8.10 0.56
CA TYR A 278 32.69 -8.85 1.40
C TYR A 278 34.13 -8.28 1.37
N GLU A 279 34.58 -7.81 0.23
CA GLU A 279 35.88 -7.09 0.11
C GLU A 279 35.90 -5.81 0.94
N ASP A 280 34.83 -5.01 0.92
CA ASP A 280 34.69 -3.79 1.71
C ASP A 280 34.65 -4.10 3.21
N LYS A 281 33.93 -5.16 3.59
CA LYS A 281 33.86 -5.66 4.98
C LYS A 281 35.26 -6.04 5.50
N GLY A 282 36.07 -6.70 4.69
CA GLY A 282 37.46 -7.05 5.02
C GLY A 282 38.34 -5.82 5.30
N ARG A 283 38.20 -4.77 4.47
CA ARG A 283 38.92 -3.48 4.68
C ARG A 283 38.52 -2.79 5.96
N HIS A 284 37.26 -2.87 6.35
CA HIS A 284 36.75 -2.28 7.60
C HIS A 284 37.37 -2.95 8.84
N TYR A 285 37.48 -4.28 8.87
CA TYR A 285 38.09 -5.02 9.97
C TYR A 285 39.59 -4.77 10.09
N HIS A 286 40.32 -4.67 8.98
CA HIS A 286 41.75 -4.35 8.99
C HIS A 286 42.06 -2.95 9.54
N ARG A 287 41.28 -1.94 9.18
CA ARG A 287 41.45 -0.58 9.73
C ARG A 287 41.27 -0.54 11.23
N ARG A 288 40.25 -1.22 11.78
CA ARG A 288 40.01 -1.27 13.24
C ARG A 288 41.09 -2.02 14.02
N SER A 289 41.72 -3.04 13.45
CA SER A 289 42.83 -3.74 14.12
C SER A 289 44.08 -2.90 14.19
N THR A 290 44.33 -2.07 13.17
CA THR A 290 45.48 -1.16 13.11
C THR A 290 45.32 0.04 14.08
N ASP A 291 44.12 0.57 14.25
CA ASP A 291 43.84 1.67 15.20
C ASP A 291 43.89 1.21 16.66
N ARG A 292 43.56 -0.06 16.95
CA ARG A 292 43.74 -0.63 18.31
C ARG A 292 45.18 -0.91 18.70
N GLN A 293 46.10 -1.04 17.73
CA GLN A 293 47.52 -1.21 18.00
C GLN A 293 48.27 0.14 18.19
N LYS A 294 47.62 1.27 17.85
CA LYS A 294 48.18 2.62 17.98
C LYS A 294 47.61 3.40 19.18
N ALA A 295 46.65 2.86 19.92
CA ALA A 295 46.08 3.41 21.13
C ALA A 295 46.53 2.61 22.37
#